data_223f4f05388f0c3b44b6dcaf553822aa
#
_entry.id   223f4f05388f0c3b44b6dcaf553822aa
#
_cell.length_a   1.000
_cell.length_b   1.000
_cell.length_c   1.000
_cell.angle_alpha   90.00
_cell.angle_beta   90.00
_cell.angle_gamma   90.00
#
_symmetry.space_group_name_H-M   'P 1'
#
loop_
_entity.id
_entity.type
_entity.pdbx_description
1 polymer ?
#
loop_
_entity_poly.entity_id
_entity_poly.type
_entity_poly.pdbx_seq_one_letter_code
_entity_poly.pdbx_strand_id
1 'polypeptide(L)'
;MKAISVYALTREQNIHHLQKLERQLSERDYFLKIKEWELNSMKGLVKQLEGHMKEVYALRFFYSFQIPKLGKEFDLLQIKEDQILNLELKSGIVSDEAIRKQLIQNRYYLSVLGRTIRSYTYISSQNRLVRLTNHDHIVEADWEQLCQDLQQESTDYNGDVEDLFQAELYLISPITEAGRFLRKEYFLTSQQRDIERQILKGIRQKHTGYYWFIGLPGTGKTLLLYDLAMKLSGRQKVCLIHCGRAGKEWRILHERLRRIDYLSDEQIHENMDLSEYNGVLIDEAHLLSEENLQMILQACGQQPVIFSSDCEDMISPEELDQNTVKAMRHLPEMQTYHLTNRIRTNAELSSFIQNMMHLPKLRYTRNYPHITVFYANDEIEAENLLCDARRQGYFYPQDEIPDHGIDCLVVQLDSRYYYDEQKFLRSTKTKRSEQSDVRKLFHQLNQTKEELMLVIKGNSTVYEALLDLLQ
;
A
#
# COMPACT_ATOMS: atom_id res chain seq x y z
N MET A 1 -0.54 18.59 9.49
CA MET A 1 -0.73 18.57 10.97
C MET A 1 0.52 19.08 11.68
N LYS A 2 0.37 19.90 12.75
CA LYS A 2 1.48 20.50 13.54
C LYS A 2 1.65 19.86 14.93
N ALA A 3 2.87 19.93 15.47
CA ALA A 3 3.17 19.51 16.83
C ALA A 3 2.60 20.50 17.86
N ILE A 4 2.03 19.99 18.94
CA ILE A 4 1.33 20.77 19.97
C ILE A 4 1.91 20.54 21.36
N SER A 5 1.66 21.45 22.30
CA SER A 5 2.04 21.27 23.68
C SER A 5 1.09 20.33 24.41
N VAL A 6 1.57 19.17 24.80
CA VAL A 6 0.82 18.22 25.64
C VAL A 6 0.49 18.85 27.00
N TYR A 7 1.40 19.68 27.53
CA TYR A 7 1.14 20.43 28.74
C TYR A 7 -0.15 21.26 28.66
N ALA A 8 -0.39 21.95 27.54
CA ALA A 8 -1.61 22.74 27.34
C ALA A 8 -2.87 21.87 27.35
N LEU A 9 -2.81 20.67 26.77
CA LEU A 9 -3.94 19.73 26.74
C LEU A 9 -4.26 19.14 28.13
N THR A 10 -3.31 19.11 29.06
CA THR A 10 -3.49 18.51 30.38
C THR A 10 -4.03 19.46 31.45
N ARG A 11 -4.22 20.73 31.12
CA ARG A 11 -4.83 21.70 32.07
C ARG A 11 -6.31 21.45 32.24
N GLU A 12 -6.88 21.90 33.37
CA GLU A 12 -8.32 21.73 33.65
C GLU A 12 -9.20 22.44 32.63
N GLN A 13 -9.90 21.67 31.81
CA GLN A 13 -10.82 22.18 30.80
C GLN A 13 -11.89 21.12 30.49
N ASN A 14 -13.03 21.60 29.96
CA ASN A 14 -14.05 20.71 29.41
C ASN A 14 -13.51 20.01 28.17
N ILE A 15 -13.81 18.71 28.01
CA ILE A 15 -13.33 17.88 26.92
C ILE A 15 -13.66 18.43 25.53
N HIS A 16 -14.82 19.09 25.40
CA HIS A 16 -15.20 19.76 24.14
C HIS A 16 -14.33 20.98 23.83
N HIS A 17 -13.90 21.72 24.86
CA HIS A 17 -12.96 22.82 24.71
C HIS A 17 -11.58 22.30 24.37
N LEU A 18 -11.14 21.19 24.97
CA LEU A 18 -9.87 20.53 24.63
C LEU A 18 -9.84 20.05 23.18
N GLN A 19 -10.94 19.47 22.68
CA GLN A 19 -11.02 19.06 21.27
C GLN A 19 -10.93 20.25 20.31
N LYS A 20 -11.53 21.37 20.64
CA LYS A 20 -11.42 22.61 19.85
C LYS A 20 -10.00 23.18 19.90
N LEU A 21 -9.39 23.21 21.10
CA LEU A 21 -8.04 23.68 21.30
C LEU A 21 -7.04 22.81 20.54
N GLU A 22 -7.16 21.45 20.66
CA GLU A 22 -6.32 20.51 19.94
C GLU A 22 -6.38 20.74 18.43
N ARG A 23 -7.60 20.79 17.86
CA ARG A 23 -7.80 21.03 16.43
C ARG A 23 -7.19 22.36 15.97
N GLN A 24 -7.35 23.42 16.74
CA GLN A 24 -6.81 24.75 16.42
C GLN A 24 -5.28 24.76 16.45
N LEU A 25 -4.69 24.12 17.45
CA LEU A 25 -3.22 24.08 17.61
C LEU A 25 -2.55 23.14 16.64
N SER A 26 -3.15 21.98 16.38
CA SER A 26 -2.62 20.95 15.47
C SER A 26 -2.88 21.23 14.00
N GLU A 27 -3.75 22.19 13.69
CA GLU A 27 -4.25 22.46 12.32
C GLU A 27 -4.84 21.22 11.63
N ARG A 28 -5.51 20.38 12.39
CA ARG A 28 -6.16 19.16 11.92
C ARG A 28 -7.53 19.49 11.28
N ASP A 29 -7.87 18.86 10.18
CA ASP A 29 -9.14 19.13 9.47
C ASP A 29 -10.39 18.59 10.18
N TYR A 30 -10.21 17.61 11.07
CA TYR A 30 -11.29 16.96 11.80
C TYR A 30 -11.14 17.09 13.33
N PHE A 31 -12.21 16.83 14.06
CA PHE A 31 -12.20 16.79 15.51
C PHE A 31 -11.70 15.43 16.01
N LEU A 32 -10.58 15.42 16.73
CA LEU A 32 -10.08 14.21 17.38
C LEU A 32 -10.99 13.82 18.54
N LYS A 33 -11.37 12.54 18.60
CA LYS A 33 -12.09 11.99 19.75
C LYS A 33 -11.10 11.67 20.88
N ILE A 34 -10.86 12.65 21.75
CA ILE A 34 -10.01 12.48 22.93
C ILE A 34 -10.72 11.54 23.92
N LYS A 35 -10.05 10.46 24.31
CA LYS A 35 -10.58 9.50 25.30
C LYS A 35 -10.18 9.95 26.71
N GLU A 36 -11.09 9.82 27.67
CA GLU A 36 -10.83 10.24 29.06
C GLU A 36 -9.62 9.54 29.68
N TRP A 37 -9.48 8.23 29.44
CA TRP A 37 -8.34 7.46 29.96
C TRP A 37 -6.99 7.94 29.39
N GLU A 38 -6.98 8.36 28.14
CA GLU A 38 -5.82 8.86 27.44
C GLU A 38 -5.39 10.22 28.00
N LEU A 39 -6.37 11.12 28.20
CA LEU A 39 -6.14 12.39 28.86
C LEU A 39 -5.59 12.23 30.29
N ASN A 40 -6.14 11.28 31.04
CA ASN A 40 -5.66 10.98 32.40
C ASN A 40 -4.23 10.42 32.40
N SER A 41 -3.89 9.58 31.41
CA SER A 41 -2.53 9.08 31.22
C SER A 41 -1.56 10.20 30.85
N MET A 42 -1.95 11.14 29.98
CA MET A 42 -1.17 12.34 29.67
C MET A 42 -0.96 13.24 30.90
N LYS A 43 -1.99 13.45 31.70
CA LYS A 43 -1.87 14.22 32.96
C LYS A 43 -0.86 13.57 33.91
N GLY A 44 -0.90 12.25 34.06
CA GLY A 44 0.06 11.47 34.83
C GLY A 44 1.49 11.65 34.30
N LEU A 45 1.67 11.50 32.98
CA LEU A 45 2.97 11.71 32.33
C LEU A 45 3.52 13.11 32.57
N VAL A 46 2.73 14.14 32.31
CA VAL A 46 3.15 15.56 32.49
C VAL A 46 3.54 15.82 33.94
N LYS A 47 2.78 15.30 34.91
CA LYS A 47 3.11 15.42 36.33
C LYS A 47 4.46 14.80 36.69
N GLN A 48 4.81 13.64 36.11
CA GLN A 48 6.12 13.04 36.30
C GLN A 48 7.24 13.89 35.67
N LEU A 49 7.02 14.35 34.43
CA LEU A 49 8.00 15.22 33.76
C LEU A 49 8.24 16.52 34.51
N GLU A 50 7.21 17.16 35.11
CA GLU A 50 7.32 18.34 35.94
C GLU A 50 8.24 18.11 37.17
N GLY A 51 8.35 16.87 37.65
CA GLY A 51 9.26 16.49 38.75
C GLY A 51 10.72 16.37 38.33
N HIS A 52 11.01 16.21 37.03
CA HIS A 52 12.36 15.93 36.51
C HIS A 52 12.90 17.00 35.55
N MET A 53 12.06 17.90 35.02
CA MET A 53 12.47 18.96 34.11
C MET A 53 11.65 20.24 34.31
N LYS A 54 12.27 21.41 34.06
CA LYS A 54 11.61 22.71 34.30
C LYS A 54 10.71 23.15 33.14
N GLU A 55 11.04 22.80 31.90
CA GLU A 55 10.40 23.37 30.71
C GLU A 55 9.46 22.40 30.01
N VAL A 56 8.67 21.65 30.78
CA VAL A 56 7.67 20.71 30.24
C VAL A 56 6.67 21.39 29.31
N TYR A 57 6.35 22.66 29.58
CA TYR A 57 5.45 23.47 28.73
C TYR A 57 5.98 23.73 27.31
N ALA A 58 7.30 23.65 27.15
CA ALA A 58 7.97 23.85 25.85
C ALA A 58 7.94 22.62 24.95
N LEU A 59 7.72 21.43 25.52
CA LEU A 59 7.69 20.19 24.75
C LEU A 59 6.56 20.20 23.72
N ARG A 60 6.86 19.79 22.51
CA ARG A 60 5.93 19.69 21.39
C ARG A 60 5.86 18.25 20.89
N PHE A 61 4.63 17.77 20.66
CA PHE A 61 4.36 16.42 20.14
C PHE A 61 3.31 16.47 19.05
N PHE A 62 3.46 15.64 18.06
CA PHE A 62 2.36 15.23 17.19
C PHE A 62 1.50 14.25 18.00
N TYR A 63 0.36 14.72 18.48
CA TYR A 63 -0.55 13.95 19.33
C TYR A 63 -1.53 13.14 18.51
N SER A 64 -1.68 11.84 18.82
CA SER A 64 -2.57 10.91 18.11
C SER A 64 -2.39 11.03 16.58
N PHE A 65 -1.10 11.00 16.15
CA PHE A 65 -0.76 11.08 14.73
C PHE A 65 -1.02 9.73 14.07
N GLN A 66 -1.75 9.75 12.98
CA GLN A 66 -2.04 8.56 12.18
C GLN A 66 -1.38 8.69 10.81
N ILE A 67 -0.52 7.71 10.44
CA ILE A 67 0.08 7.70 9.11
C ILE A 67 -1.03 7.60 8.06
N PRO A 68 -1.07 8.53 7.09
CA PRO A 68 -2.08 8.52 6.03
C PRO A 68 -2.15 7.18 5.31
N LYS A 69 -3.36 6.73 4.95
CA LYS A 69 -3.66 5.47 4.24
C LYS A 69 -3.25 4.17 4.96
N LEU A 70 -2.34 4.19 5.94
CA LEU A 70 -1.87 2.99 6.65
C LEU A 70 -2.64 2.72 7.95
N GLY A 71 -3.30 3.73 8.51
CA GLY A 71 -4.08 3.60 9.75
C GLY A 71 -3.22 3.26 10.98
N LYS A 72 -1.90 3.48 10.92
CA LYS A 72 -1.00 3.33 12.07
C LYS A 72 -0.99 4.60 12.88
N GLU A 73 -1.37 4.51 14.15
CA GLU A 73 -1.45 5.62 15.10
C GLU A 73 -0.27 5.59 16.07
N PHE A 74 0.20 6.78 16.44
CA PHE A 74 1.19 7.04 17.49
C PHE A 74 0.57 7.99 18.50
N ASP A 75 0.61 7.64 19.78
CA ASP A 75 -0.02 8.45 20.83
C ASP A 75 0.69 9.81 20.95
N LEU A 76 2.00 9.81 21.17
CA LEU A 76 2.85 11.01 21.26
C LEU A 76 4.13 10.82 20.45
N LEU A 77 4.35 11.64 19.44
CA LEU A 77 5.51 11.59 18.58
C LEU A 77 6.22 12.93 18.56
N GLN A 78 7.48 12.96 19.01
CA GLN A 78 8.36 14.11 18.85
C GLN A 78 9.33 13.83 17.70
N ILE A 79 9.46 14.75 16.77
CA ILE A 79 10.35 14.62 15.61
C ILE A 79 11.31 15.79 15.60
N LYS A 80 12.60 15.47 15.65
CA LYS A 80 13.71 16.40 15.50
C LYS A 80 14.52 16.03 14.26
N GLU A 81 15.48 16.85 13.86
CA GLU A 81 16.29 16.60 12.65
C GLU A 81 17.02 15.25 12.68
N ASP A 82 17.55 14.85 13.82
CA ASP A 82 18.38 13.64 13.99
C ASP A 82 17.72 12.54 14.83
N GLN A 83 16.62 12.86 15.54
CA GLN A 83 15.94 11.95 16.46
C GLN A 83 14.44 11.96 16.31
N ILE A 84 13.84 10.80 16.55
CA ILE A 84 12.41 10.60 16.72
C ILE A 84 12.19 9.96 18.08
N LEU A 85 11.34 10.56 18.90
CA LEU A 85 10.92 9.98 20.17
C LEU A 85 9.44 9.61 20.05
N ASN A 86 9.16 8.33 20.18
CA ASN A 86 7.82 7.76 20.24
C ASN A 86 7.48 7.37 21.67
N LEU A 87 6.40 7.91 22.22
CA LEU A 87 5.91 7.59 23.55
C LEU A 87 4.47 7.16 23.49
N GLU A 88 4.23 5.89 23.84
CA GLU A 88 2.91 5.27 23.90
C GLU A 88 2.30 5.38 25.30
N LEU A 89 0.99 5.55 25.37
CA LEU A 89 0.24 5.68 26.62
C LEU A 89 -0.60 4.43 26.88
N LYS A 90 -0.56 3.92 28.10
CA LYS A 90 -1.41 2.81 28.55
C LYS A 90 -2.04 3.17 29.90
N SER A 91 -3.35 2.93 30.01
CA SER A 91 -4.09 3.16 31.26
C SER A 91 -4.17 1.93 32.16
N GLY A 92 -4.10 0.72 31.57
CA GLY A 92 -4.24 -0.55 32.28
C GLY A 92 -2.98 -1.41 32.26
N ILE A 93 -3.03 -2.56 32.92
CA ILE A 93 -1.95 -3.54 32.94
C ILE A 93 -1.80 -4.17 31.55
N VAL A 94 -0.62 -4.05 30.97
CA VAL A 94 -0.26 -4.63 29.68
C VAL A 94 1.02 -5.44 29.84
N SER A 95 1.09 -6.62 29.21
CA SER A 95 2.30 -7.46 29.27
C SER A 95 3.46 -6.84 28.51
N ASP A 96 4.68 -7.05 29.00
CA ASP A 96 5.90 -6.55 28.34
C ASP A 96 6.03 -7.09 26.91
N GLU A 97 5.55 -8.31 26.63
CA GLU A 97 5.55 -8.86 25.28
C GLU A 97 4.60 -8.09 24.33
N ALA A 98 3.44 -7.65 24.81
CA ALA A 98 2.52 -6.83 24.03
C ALA A 98 3.11 -5.43 23.75
N ILE A 99 3.76 -4.83 24.76
CA ILE A 99 4.47 -3.56 24.63
C ILE A 99 5.63 -3.70 23.65
N ARG A 100 6.44 -4.74 23.80
CA ARG A 100 7.58 -5.06 22.92
C ARG A 100 7.13 -5.13 21.47
N LYS A 101 6.09 -5.89 21.20
CA LYS A 101 5.54 -6.07 19.84
C LYS A 101 5.05 -4.75 19.25
N GLN A 102 4.37 -3.91 20.04
CA GLN A 102 3.90 -2.61 19.61
C GLN A 102 5.07 -1.66 19.31
N LEU A 103 6.06 -1.55 20.19
CA LEU A 103 7.18 -0.64 20.01
C LEU A 103 8.11 -1.07 18.86
N ILE A 104 8.32 -2.37 18.64
CA ILE A 104 9.04 -2.89 17.46
C ILE A 104 8.31 -2.47 16.18
N GLN A 105 6.99 -2.63 16.16
CA GLN A 105 6.17 -2.21 15.02
C GLN A 105 6.27 -0.70 14.80
N ASN A 106 6.18 0.10 15.86
CA ASN A 106 6.31 1.55 15.78
C ASN A 106 7.68 1.96 15.21
N ARG A 107 8.74 1.38 15.76
CA ARG A 107 10.12 1.65 15.31
C ARG A 107 10.30 1.34 13.82
N TYR A 108 9.70 0.27 13.33
CA TYR A 108 9.75 -0.04 11.91
C TYR A 108 9.12 1.08 11.06
N TYR A 109 7.92 1.55 11.41
CA TYR A 109 7.28 2.65 10.67
C TYR A 109 8.09 3.94 10.71
N LEU A 110 8.76 4.21 11.82
CA LEU A 110 9.57 5.41 11.99
C LEU A 110 10.95 5.31 11.32
N SER A 111 11.45 4.09 11.07
CA SER A 111 12.79 3.84 10.51
C SER A 111 12.98 4.37 9.09
N VAL A 112 11.90 4.55 8.34
CA VAL A 112 11.96 5.12 6.98
C VAL A 112 12.50 6.55 6.95
N LEU A 113 12.43 7.27 8.06
CA LEU A 113 12.95 8.63 8.18
C LEU A 113 14.47 8.70 8.40
N GLY A 114 15.15 7.55 8.57
CA GLY A 114 16.60 7.49 8.71
C GLY A 114 17.18 8.16 9.95
N ARG A 115 16.34 8.45 10.96
CA ARG A 115 16.71 9.16 12.20
C ARG A 115 16.89 8.18 13.36
N THR A 116 17.57 8.59 14.43
CA THR A 116 17.66 7.81 15.67
C THR A 116 16.28 7.70 16.31
N ILE A 117 15.82 6.48 16.63
CA ILE A 117 14.49 6.25 17.19
C ILE A 117 14.60 5.86 18.66
N ARG A 118 13.90 6.62 19.52
CA ARG A 118 13.71 6.35 20.94
C ARG A 118 12.25 5.98 21.19
N SER A 119 12.01 4.78 21.72
CA SER A 119 10.65 4.26 21.90
C SER A 119 10.37 3.94 23.36
N TYR A 120 9.35 4.60 23.90
CA TYR A 120 8.92 4.50 25.30
C TYR A 120 7.44 4.10 25.39
N THR A 121 7.07 3.52 26.51
CA THR A 121 5.66 3.33 26.92
C THR A 121 5.50 3.75 28.37
N TYR A 122 4.52 4.62 28.63
CA TYR A 122 4.11 4.99 29.97
C TYR A 122 2.80 4.31 30.34
N ILE A 123 2.79 3.57 31.47
CA ILE A 123 1.65 2.85 32.01
C ILE A 123 1.14 3.60 33.24
N SER A 124 0.11 4.41 33.05
CA SER A 124 -0.37 5.35 34.07
C SER A 124 -0.90 4.67 35.35
N SER A 125 -1.56 3.50 35.25
CA SER A 125 -2.06 2.75 36.42
C SER A 125 -0.97 2.27 37.38
N GLN A 126 0.26 2.11 36.88
CA GLN A 126 1.40 1.61 37.65
C GLN A 126 2.47 2.69 37.85
N ASN A 127 2.30 3.86 37.29
CA ASN A 127 3.32 4.89 37.14
C ASN A 127 4.65 4.33 36.61
N ARG A 128 4.56 3.37 35.69
CA ARG A 128 5.68 2.60 35.15
C ARG A 128 6.09 3.17 33.78
N LEU A 129 7.36 3.42 33.61
CA LEU A 129 7.97 3.83 32.34
C LEU A 129 8.89 2.73 31.85
N VAL A 130 8.71 2.30 30.61
CA VAL A 130 9.57 1.30 29.96
C VAL A 130 10.05 1.80 28.60
N ARG A 131 11.17 1.26 28.14
CA ARG A 131 11.73 1.56 26.82
C ARG A 131 12.10 0.30 26.05
N LEU A 132 12.09 0.42 24.72
CA LEU A 132 12.60 -0.61 23.81
C LEU A 132 14.11 -0.36 23.57
N THR A 133 14.92 -1.38 23.82
CA THR A 133 16.35 -1.35 23.49
C THR A 133 16.61 -1.60 22.00
N ASN A 134 17.83 -1.36 21.54
CA ASN A 134 18.24 -1.67 20.15
C ASN A 134 18.22 -3.17 19.84
N HIS A 135 18.26 -4.02 20.87
CA HIS A 135 18.18 -5.48 20.76
C HIS A 135 16.75 -6.04 20.97
N ASP A 136 15.74 -5.20 20.82
CA ASP A 136 14.32 -5.59 20.93
C ASP A 136 13.88 -6.10 22.31
N HIS A 137 14.52 -5.67 23.38
CA HIS A 137 14.10 -5.98 24.74
C HIS A 137 13.41 -4.81 25.40
N ILE A 138 12.38 -5.09 26.19
CA ILE A 138 11.77 -4.11 27.10
C ILE A 138 12.58 -4.06 28.39
N VAL A 139 12.94 -2.85 28.78
CA VAL A 139 13.62 -2.58 30.05
C VAL A 139 12.92 -1.43 30.77
N GLU A 140 12.99 -1.42 32.11
CA GLU A 140 12.56 -0.25 32.88
C GLU A 140 13.35 0.98 32.42
N ALA A 141 12.67 2.09 32.29
CA ALA A 141 13.27 3.35 31.87
C ALA A 141 13.32 4.33 33.06
N ASP A 142 14.40 5.08 33.10
CA ASP A 142 14.57 6.17 34.03
C ASP A 142 13.92 7.46 33.48
N TRP A 143 13.27 8.22 34.36
CA TRP A 143 12.64 9.49 34.01
C TRP A 143 13.70 10.54 33.59
N GLU A 144 14.89 10.52 34.21
CA GLU A 144 15.99 11.42 33.83
C GLU A 144 16.45 11.13 32.39
N GLN A 145 16.55 9.85 32.01
CA GLN A 145 16.89 9.46 30.64
C GLN A 145 15.82 9.93 29.64
N LEU A 146 14.53 9.76 29.96
CA LEU A 146 13.46 10.26 29.09
C LEU A 146 13.55 11.80 28.95
N CYS A 147 13.79 12.51 30.03
CA CYS A 147 13.94 13.99 29.99
C CYS A 147 15.14 14.42 29.14
N GLN A 148 16.27 13.71 29.23
CA GLN A 148 17.46 13.97 28.40
C GLN A 148 17.12 13.70 26.90
N ASP A 149 16.49 12.59 26.59
CA ASP A 149 16.08 12.27 25.21
C ASP A 149 15.08 13.31 24.65
N LEU A 150 14.17 13.84 25.48
CA LEU A 150 13.21 14.89 25.09
C LEU A 150 13.87 16.26 24.86
N GLN A 151 14.92 16.58 25.64
CA GLN A 151 15.63 17.85 25.60
C GLN A 151 16.85 17.87 24.67
N GLN A 152 17.07 16.80 23.89
CA GLN A 152 18.22 16.76 22.99
C GLN A 152 18.33 18.05 22.16
N GLU A 153 19.55 18.60 22.09
CA GLU A 153 19.87 19.80 21.32
C GLU A 153 19.84 19.53 19.82
N SER A 154 18.63 19.46 19.27
CA SER A 154 18.38 19.31 17.86
C SER A 154 17.11 20.06 17.50
N THR A 155 17.03 20.59 16.29
CA THR A 155 15.91 21.41 15.82
C THR A 155 14.64 20.57 15.71
N ASP A 156 13.54 21.06 16.25
CA ASP A 156 12.23 20.44 16.08
C ASP A 156 11.78 20.54 14.61
N TYR A 157 11.20 19.47 14.12
CA TYR A 157 10.57 19.48 12.78
C TYR A 157 9.33 20.35 12.79
N ASN A 158 9.33 21.41 11.99
CA ASN A 158 8.26 22.40 11.91
C ASN A 158 7.39 22.28 10.64
N GLY A 159 7.66 21.32 9.77
CA GLY A 159 6.87 21.04 8.56
C GLY A 159 5.59 20.26 8.86
N ASP A 160 4.83 19.95 7.81
CA ASP A 160 3.70 19.03 7.92
C ASP A 160 4.22 17.61 8.14
N VAL A 161 3.78 16.97 9.23
CA VAL A 161 4.22 15.61 9.55
C VAL A 161 3.76 14.59 8.52
N GLU A 162 2.66 14.85 7.84
CA GLU A 162 2.11 13.96 6.82
C GLU A 162 3.03 13.84 5.61
N ASP A 163 3.77 14.91 5.27
CA ASP A 163 4.76 14.92 4.19
C ASP A 163 5.95 13.97 4.45
N LEU A 164 6.26 13.71 5.74
CA LEU A 164 7.33 12.78 6.12
C LEU A 164 6.93 11.30 5.95
N PHE A 165 5.64 11.00 6.01
CA PHE A 165 5.14 9.62 6.06
C PHE A 165 4.31 9.28 4.81
N GLN A 166 4.97 9.31 3.67
CA GLN A 166 4.34 8.89 2.42
C GLN A 166 4.08 7.37 2.44
N ALA A 167 2.86 6.96 2.11
CA ALA A 167 2.46 5.54 2.15
C ALA A 167 3.31 4.66 1.23
N GLU A 168 3.86 5.25 0.17
CA GLU A 168 4.72 4.64 -0.83
C GLU A 168 6.03 4.09 -0.24
N LEU A 169 6.55 4.71 0.83
CA LEU A 169 7.77 4.28 1.54
C LEU A 169 7.60 2.89 2.20
N TYR A 170 6.36 2.48 2.44
CA TYR A 170 6.02 1.21 3.10
C TYR A 170 5.57 0.12 2.15
N LEU A 171 5.47 0.44 0.86
CA LEU A 171 5.07 -0.53 -0.13
C LEU A 171 6.21 -1.44 -0.49
N ILE A 172 5.92 -2.71 -0.48
CA ILE A 172 6.79 -3.71 -1.11
C ILE A 172 5.96 -4.59 -2.03
N SER A 173 6.61 -5.13 -3.05
CA SER A 173 6.07 -6.19 -3.88
C SER A 173 6.82 -7.47 -3.59
N PRO A 174 6.15 -8.56 -3.16
CA PRO A 174 6.83 -9.84 -2.94
C PRO A 174 7.57 -10.33 -4.19
N ILE A 175 7.03 -10.03 -5.36
CA ILE A 175 7.54 -10.51 -6.66
C ILE A 175 8.83 -9.77 -7.07
N THR A 176 9.04 -8.55 -6.61
CA THR A 176 10.14 -7.68 -7.04
C THR A 176 11.11 -7.35 -5.91
N GLU A 177 10.65 -7.42 -4.66
CA GLU A 177 11.44 -7.19 -3.45
C GLU A 177 11.40 -8.41 -2.50
N ALA A 178 11.61 -9.60 -3.06
CA ALA A 178 11.54 -10.87 -2.33
C ALA A 178 12.36 -10.87 -1.03
N GLY A 179 13.54 -10.23 -1.03
CA GLY A 179 14.38 -10.10 0.15
C GLY A 179 13.72 -9.37 1.31
N ARG A 180 13.08 -8.23 1.06
CA ARG A 180 12.34 -7.45 2.06
C ARG A 180 11.11 -8.20 2.56
N PHE A 181 10.37 -8.83 1.64
CA PHE A 181 9.23 -9.66 1.98
C PHE A 181 9.60 -10.82 2.93
N LEU A 182 10.67 -11.56 2.62
CA LEU A 182 11.17 -12.67 3.43
C LEU A 182 11.64 -12.24 4.84
N ARG A 183 12.21 -11.03 4.96
CA ARG A 183 12.57 -10.44 6.26
C ARG A 183 11.38 -9.85 7.01
N LYS A 184 10.16 -9.93 6.42
CA LYS A 184 8.93 -9.34 6.95
C LYS A 184 9.01 -7.82 7.13
N GLU A 185 9.74 -7.15 6.26
CA GLU A 185 9.85 -5.70 6.18
C GLU A 185 8.68 -5.10 5.42
N TYR A 186 7.46 -5.44 5.82
CA TYR A 186 6.21 -4.93 5.26
C TYR A 186 5.08 -4.94 6.29
N PHE A 187 4.04 -4.18 6.01
CA PHE A 187 2.82 -4.22 6.80
C PHE A 187 1.60 -4.27 5.90
N LEU A 188 0.63 -5.03 6.34
CA LEU A 188 -0.71 -4.98 5.77
C LEU A 188 -1.45 -3.76 6.34
N THR A 189 -2.21 -3.07 5.50
CA THR A 189 -3.14 -2.02 5.93
C THR A 189 -4.20 -2.59 6.88
N SER A 190 -4.93 -1.74 7.59
CA SER A 190 -6.02 -2.20 8.46
C SER A 190 -7.05 -3.02 7.68
N GLN A 191 -7.41 -2.57 6.48
CA GLN A 191 -8.34 -3.27 5.60
C GLN A 191 -7.81 -4.64 5.16
N GLN A 192 -6.54 -4.71 4.73
CA GLN A 192 -5.90 -5.97 4.35
C GLN A 192 -5.86 -6.96 5.52
N ARG A 193 -5.52 -6.50 6.73
CA ARG A 193 -5.53 -7.33 7.95
C ARG A 193 -6.90 -7.84 8.32
N ASP A 194 -7.94 -7.05 8.12
CA ASP A 194 -9.31 -7.47 8.42
C ASP A 194 -9.79 -8.52 7.41
N ILE A 195 -9.50 -8.34 6.12
CA ILE A 195 -9.77 -9.34 5.07
C ILE A 195 -9.01 -10.63 5.38
N GLU A 196 -7.73 -10.55 5.68
CA GLU A 196 -6.90 -11.68 6.05
C GLU A 196 -7.48 -12.49 7.22
N ARG A 197 -7.86 -11.78 8.31
CA ARG A 197 -8.48 -12.42 9.48
C ARG A 197 -9.78 -13.15 9.14
N GLN A 198 -10.62 -12.53 8.30
CA GLN A 198 -11.89 -13.14 7.88
C GLN A 198 -11.66 -14.40 7.05
N ILE A 199 -10.74 -14.35 6.07
CA ILE A 199 -10.36 -15.51 5.24
C ILE A 199 -9.81 -16.63 6.12
N LEU A 200 -8.80 -16.35 6.94
CA LEU A 200 -8.20 -17.37 7.82
C LEU A 200 -9.18 -17.95 8.84
N LYS A 201 -10.13 -17.14 9.33
CA LYS A 201 -11.20 -17.61 10.21
C LYS A 201 -12.15 -18.53 9.44
N GLY A 202 -12.57 -18.17 8.24
CA GLY A 202 -13.43 -18.97 7.37
C GLY A 202 -12.82 -20.34 7.07
N ILE A 203 -11.55 -20.35 6.66
CA ILE A 203 -10.79 -21.58 6.37
C ILE A 203 -10.66 -22.47 7.61
N ARG A 204 -10.37 -21.91 8.79
CA ARG A 204 -10.29 -22.70 10.04
C ARG A 204 -11.62 -23.31 10.47
N GLN A 205 -12.74 -22.68 10.13
CA GLN A 205 -14.06 -23.16 10.52
C GLN A 205 -14.60 -24.22 9.56
N LYS A 206 -14.40 -24.05 8.26
CA LYS A 206 -15.02 -24.87 7.22
C LYS A 206 -14.05 -25.85 6.55
N HIS A 207 -12.74 -25.59 6.62
CA HIS A 207 -11.67 -26.27 5.87
C HIS A 207 -11.83 -26.27 4.34
N THR A 208 -12.83 -25.58 3.83
CA THR A 208 -13.19 -25.46 2.42
C THR A 208 -13.64 -24.04 2.12
N GLY A 209 -13.92 -23.71 0.88
CA GLY A 209 -14.59 -22.49 0.45
C GLY A 209 -13.80 -21.67 -0.55
N TYR A 210 -14.52 -20.76 -1.16
CA TYR A 210 -13.97 -19.84 -2.15
C TYR A 210 -13.91 -18.43 -1.57
N TYR A 211 -12.74 -17.81 -1.68
CA TYR A 211 -12.47 -16.47 -1.18
C TYR A 211 -11.90 -15.62 -2.30
N TRP A 212 -12.41 -14.44 -2.48
CA TRP A 212 -12.00 -13.58 -3.56
C TRP A 212 -11.85 -12.14 -3.11
N PHE A 213 -10.66 -11.58 -3.21
CA PHE A 213 -10.47 -10.16 -2.98
C PHE A 213 -10.11 -9.44 -4.27
N ILE A 214 -10.86 -8.36 -4.48
CA ILE A 214 -10.82 -7.51 -5.66
C ILE A 214 -10.23 -6.17 -5.25
N GLY A 215 -9.40 -5.60 -6.08
CA GLY A 215 -8.86 -4.27 -5.85
C GLY A 215 -8.17 -3.74 -7.08
N LEU A 216 -8.06 -2.43 -7.15
CA LEU A 216 -7.36 -1.73 -8.22
C LEU A 216 -5.85 -1.99 -8.19
N PRO A 217 -5.11 -1.68 -9.27
CA PRO A 217 -3.66 -1.69 -9.25
C PRO A 217 -3.11 -0.89 -8.07
N GLY A 218 -2.07 -1.41 -7.41
CA GLY A 218 -1.45 -0.73 -6.27
C GLY A 218 -2.19 -0.81 -4.93
N THR A 219 -3.28 -1.56 -4.80
CA THR A 219 -3.96 -1.80 -3.51
C THR A 219 -3.29 -2.88 -2.65
N GLY A 220 -2.23 -3.52 -3.15
CA GLY A 220 -1.45 -4.55 -2.45
C GLY A 220 -2.10 -5.94 -2.45
N LYS A 221 -2.84 -6.30 -3.49
CA LYS A 221 -3.45 -7.64 -3.69
C LYS A 221 -2.42 -8.75 -3.56
N THR A 222 -1.37 -8.68 -4.36
CA THR A 222 -0.28 -9.67 -4.36
C THR A 222 0.39 -9.79 -2.99
N LEU A 223 0.63 -8.66 -2.30
CA LEU A 223 1.20 -8.69 -0.95
C LEU A 223 0.30 -9.43 0.04
N LEU A 224 -1.00 -9.15 0.02
CA LEU A 224 -1.99 -9.84 0.87
C LEU A 224 -2.05 -11.33 0.55
N LEU A 225 -2.04 -11.71 -0.75
CA LEU A 225 -2.08 -13.10 -1.18
C LEU A 225 -0.86 -13.89 -0.69
N TYR A 226 0.33 -13.32 -0.84
CA TYR A 226 1.58 -13.95 -0.39
C TYR A 226 1.68 -14.04 1.14
N ASP A 227 1.17 -13.05 1.88
CA ASP A 227 1.10 -13.11 3.34
C ASP A 227 0.13 -14.22 3.82
N LEU A 228 -1.02 -14.36 3.15
CA LEU A 228 -1.95 -15.48 3.37
C LEU A 228 -1.27 -16.83 3.06
N ALA A 229 -0.54 -16.93 1.95
CA ALA A 229 0.19 -18.15 1.59
C ALA A 229 1.21 -18.52 2.68
N MET A 230 1.99 -17.58 3.18
CA MET A 230 2.93 -17.82 4.30
C MET A 230 2.23 -18.30 5.57
N LYS A 231 1.07 -17.76 5.91
CA LYS A 231 0.32 -18.15 7.12
C LYS A 231 -0.32 -19.53 6.97
N LEU A 232 -0.85 -19.84 5.79
CA LEU A 232 -1.45 -21.15 5.50
C LEU A 232 -0.40 -22.25 5.38
N SER A 233 0.80 -21.93 4.88
CA SER A 233 1.92 -22.89 4.72
C SER A 233 2.61 -23.26 6.03
N GLY A 234 2.17 -22.75 7.18
CA GLY A 234 2.83 -22.97 8.47
C GLY A 234 2.96 -24.45 8.88
N ARG A 235 2.00 -25.29 8.52
CA ARG A 235 1.98 -26.73 8.84
C ARG A 235 1.97 -27.64 7.62
N GLN A 236 1.32 -27.28 6.55
CA GLN A 236 1.14 -28.04 5.32
C GLN A 236 1.53 -27.19 4.12
N LYS A 237 1.81 -27.81 2.98
CA LYS A 237 2.09 -27.10 1.75
C LYS A 237 0.87 -26.36 1.22
N VAL A 238 1.10 -25.25 0.55
CA VAL A 238 0.11 -24.52 -0.24
C VAL A 238 0.60 -24.38 -1.67
N CYS A 239 -0.31 -24.28 -2.62
CA CYS A 239 0.01 -23.96 -4.01
C CYS A 239 -0.33 -22.51 -4.30
N LEU A 240 0.59 -21.78 -4.91
CA LEU A 240 0.38 -20.43 -5.39
C LEU A 240 0.53 -20.41 -6.90
N ILE A 241 -0.55 -20.08 -7.60
CA ILE A 241 -0.61 -19.98 -9.06
C ILE A 241 -0.55 -18.49 -9.41
N HIS A 242 0.43 -18.09 -10.21
CA HIS A 242 0.52 -16.74 -10.72
C HIS A 242 0.14 -16.71 -12.18
N CYS A 243 -0.86 -15.89 -12.53
CA CYS A 243 -1.29 -15.68 -13.90
C CYS A 243 -0.54 -14.51 -14.49
N GLY A 244 0.03 -14.70 -15.68
CA GLY A 244 0.80 -13.67 -16.36
C GLY A 244 2.31 -13.73 -16.07
N ARG A 245 3.00 -12.59 -16.22
CA ARG A 245 4.47 -12.54 -16.07
C ARG A 245 4.91 -12.65 -14.61
N ALA A 246 5.59 -13.74 -14.28
CA ALA A 246 6.35 -13.83 -13.04
C ALA A 246 7.63 -12.98 -13.14
N GLY A 247 7.89 -12.14 -12.13
CA GLY A 247 9.14 -11.39 -12.02
C GLY A 247 10.37 -12.31 -11.82
N LYS A 248 11.59 -11.82 -12.09
CA LYS A 248 12.82 -12.61 -11.94
C LYS A 248 13.05 -13.10 -10.50
N GLU A 249 12.53 -12.40 -9.51
CA GLU A 249 12.73 -12.68 -8.08
C GLU A 249 11.82 -13.77 -7.50
N TRP A 250 10.77 -14.20 -8.23
CA TRP A 250 9.91 -15.29 -7.75
C TRP A 250 10.71 -16.59 -7.47
N ARG A 251 11.84 -16.80 -8.16
CA ARG A 251 12.77 -17.92 -7.90
C ARG A 251 13.33 -17.88 -6.49
N ILE A 252 13.65 -16.69 -5.99
CA ILE A 252 14.17 -16.48 -4.63
C ILE A 252 13.10 -16.87 -3.61
N LEU A 253 11.84 -16.51 -3.86
CA LEU A 253 10.72 -16.91 -3.02
C LEU A 253 10.53 -18.42 -3.00
N HIS A 254 10.55 -19.05 -4.18
CA HIS A 254 10.41 -20.51 -4.32
C HIS A 254 11.52 -21.28 -3.59
N GLU A 255 12.76 -20.85 -3.70
CA GLU A 255 13.89 -21.46 -3.02
C GLU A 255 13.84 -21.34 -1.49
N ARG A 256 13.32 -20.22 -0.99
CA ARG A 256 13.29 -19.88 0.44
C ARG A 256 12.03 -20.34 1.15
N LEU A 257 10.89 -20.31 0.49
CA LEU A 257 9.59 -20.69 1.05
C LEU A 257 9.22 -22.13 0.63
N ARG A 258 9.96 -23.11 1.11
CA ARG A 258 9.85 -24.54 0.74
C ARG A 258 8.48 -25.19 0.89
N ARG A 259 7.52 -24.54 1.57
CA ARG A 259 6.15 -25.03 1.75
C ARG A 259 5.14 -24.32 0.87
N ILE A 260 5.61 -23.47 -0.03
CA ILE A 260 4.80 -22.83 -1.06
C ILE A 260 5.31 -23.32 -2.39
N ASP A 261 4.50 -24.10 -3.08
CA ASP A 261 4.81 -24.55 -4.44
C ASP A 261 4.23 -23.51 -5.42
N TYR A 262 5.03 -23.03 -6.35
CA TYR A 262 4.70 -21.98 -7.30
C TYR A 262 4.46 -22.58 -8.67
N LEU A 263 3.33 -22.22 -9.28
CA LEU A 263 2.97 -22.60 -10.64
C LEU A 263 2.65 -21.34 -11.45
N SER A 264 2.90 -21.39 -12.75
CA SER A 264 2.32 -20.44 -13.70
C SER A 264 1.05 -21.02 -14.30
N ASP A 265 0.19 -20.15 -14.82
CA ASP A 265 -1.02 -20.56 -15.56
C ASP A 265 -0.71 -21.45 -16.77
N GLU A 266 0.48 -21.33 -17.36
CA GLU A 266 0.95 -22.20 -18.46
C GLU A 266 1.24 -23.67 -18.01
N GLN A 267 1.37 -23.91 -16.72
CA GLN A 267 1.63 -25.23 -16.15
C GLN A 267 0.37 -25.98 -15.75
N ILE A 268 -0.79 -25.38 -15.94
CA ILE A 268 -2.08 -26.00 -15.63
C ILE A 268 -2.41 -27.04 -16.72
N HIS A 269 -2.80 -28.24 -16.29
CA HIS A 269 -3.18 -29.33 -17.19
C HIS A 269 -4.21 -30.27 -16.54
N GLU A 270 -4.96 -31.04 -17.34
CA GLU A 270 -6.10 -31.87 -16.93
C GLU A 270 -5.79 -32.93 -15.85
N ASN A 271 -4.54 -33.41 -15.77
CA ASN A 271 -4.14 -34.48 -14.83
C ASN A 271 -3.45 -33.93 -13.56
N MET A 272 -3.61 -32.64 -13.29
CA MET A 272 -3.06 -32.00 -12.10
C MET A 272 -3.83 -32.43 -10.85
N ASP A 273 -3.12 -32.69 -9.76
CA ASP A 273 -3.70 -32.95 -8.45
C ASP A 273 -3.24 -31.85 -7.46
N LEU A 274 -4.19 -31.07 -6.98
CA LEU A 274 -3.98 -30.01 -5.99
C LEU A 274 -4.63 -30.34 -4.65
N SER A 275 -5.17 -31.53 -4.48
CA SER A 275 -5.90 -31.95 -3.28
C SER A 275 -4.99 -32.13 -2.05
N GLU A 276 -3.69 -32.30 -2.24
CA GLU A 276 -2.72 -32.43 -1.16
C GLU A 276 -2.35 -31.10 -0.48
N TYR A 277 -2.66 -29.96 -1.13
CA TYR A 277 -2.34 -28.66 -0.58
C TYR A 277 -3.37 -28.20 0.44
N ASN A 278 -2.92 -27.50 1.47
CA ASN A 278 -3.80 -26.87 2.49
C ASN A 278 -4.63 -25.69 1.95
N GLY A 279 -4.41 -25.33 0.71
CA GLY A 279 -5.13 -24.31 -0.03
C GLY A 279 -4.40 -23.94 -1.31
N VAL A 280 -5.17 -23.44 -2.26
CA VAL A 280 -4.68 -22.96 -3.55
C VAL A 280 -4.96 -21.46 -3.64
N LEU A 281 -3.91 -20.71 -3.93
CA LEU A 281 -3.98 -19.26 -4.04
C LEU A 281 -3.67 -18.85 -5.48
N ILE A 282 -4.48 -17.98 -6.05
CA ILE A 282 -4.37 -17.60 -7.47
C ILE A 282 -4.25 -16.08 -7.56
N ASP A 283 -3.09 -15.62 -8.02
CA ASP A 283 -2.84 -14.20 -8.27
C ASP A 283 -3.21 -13.83 -9.68
N GLU A 284 -3.76 -12.61 -9.86
CA GLU A 284 -4.25 -12.08 -11.14
C GLU A 284 -5.26 -13.04 -11.82
N ALA A 285 -6.16 -13.60 -11.03
CA ALA A 285 -7.09 -14.65 -11.46
C ALA A 285 -8.01 -14.24 -12.62
N HIS A 286 -8.19 -12.95 -12.88
CA HIS A 286 -8.93 -12.44 -14.03
C HIS A 286 -8.26 -12.75 -15.39
N LEU A 287 -6.95 -13.07 -15.37
CA LEU A 287 -6.19 -13.46 -16.56
C LEU A 287 -6.32 -14.96 -16.92
N LEU A 288 -6.89 -15.78 -16.02
CA LEU A 288 -7.15 -17.19 -16.32
C LEU A 288 -8.15 -17.37 -17.45
N SER A 289 -7.94 -18.39 -18.28
CA SER A 289 -9.02 -18.89 -19.15
C SER A 289 -10.08 -19.63 -18.32
N GLU A 290 -11.31 -19.68 -18.83
CA GLU A 290 -12.39 -20.44 -18.18
C GLU A 290 -12.03 -21.94 -18.07
N GLU A 291 -11.35 -22.49 -19.07
CA GLU A 291 -10.87 -23.87 -19.07
C GLU A 291 -9.86 -24.11 -17.94
N ASN A 292 -8.84 -23.24 -17.80
CA ASN A 292 -7.87 -23.36 -16.72
C ASN A 292 -8.53 -23.21 -15.34
N LEU A 293 -9.50 -22.31 -15.20
CA LEU A 293 -10.26 -22.18 -13.95
C LEU A 293 -10.97 -23.51 -13.61
N GLN A 294 -11.65 -24.14 -14.58
CA GLN A 294 -12.35 -25.42 -14.37
C GLN A 294 -11.37 -26.54 -14.00
N MET A 295 -10.21 -26.63 -14.68
CA MET A 295 -9.18 -27.62 -14.34
C MET A 295 -8.66 -27.43 -12.89
N ILE A 296 -8.38 -26.19 -12.48
CA ILE A 296 -7.94 -25.89 -11.11
C ILE A 296 -9.02 -26.30 -10.09
N LEU A 297 -10.27 -25.94 -10.33
CA LEU A 297 -11.38 -26.25 -9.42
C LEU A 297 -11.59 -27.77 -9.27
N GLN A 298 -11.43 -28.52 -10.35
CA GLN A 298 -11.49 -29.98 -10.31
C GLN A 298 -10.29 -30.57 -9.55
N ALA A 299 -9.07 -30.06 -9.82
CA ALA A 299 -7.85 -30.53 -9.18
C ALA A 299 -7.81 -30.21 -7.68
N CYS A 300 -8.41 -29.11 -7.22
CA CYS A 300 -8.44 -28.72 -5.80
C CYS A 300 -9.34 -29.61 -4.94
N GLY A 301 -10.35 -30.26 -5.52
CA GLY A 301 -11.32 -31.02 -4.77
C GLY A 301 -12.11 -30.15 -3.77
N GLN A 302 -11.88 -30.36 -2.47
CA GLN A 302 -12.53 -29.58 -1.40
C GLN A 302 -11.61 -28.57 -0.73
N GLN A 303 -10.41 -28.38 -1.24
CA GLN A 303 -9.48 -27.44 -0.62
C GLN A 303 -9.95 -25.99 -0.79
N PRO A 304 -9.61 -25.09 0.17
CA PRO A 304 -9.94 -23.68 0.02
C PRO A 304 -9.18 -23.05 -1.14
N VAL A 305 -9.88 -22.27 -1.95
CA VAL A 305 -9.30 -21.53 -3.07
C VAL A 305 -9.45 -20.04 -2.83
N ILE A 306 -8.34 -19.32 -2.94
CA ILE A 306 -8.28 -17.88 -2.70
C ILE A 306 -7.86 -17.20 -4.01
N PHE A 307 -8.70 -16.29 -4.49
CA PHE A 307 -8.48 -15.53 -5.70
C PHE A 307 -8.09 -14.09 -5.37
N SER A 308 -7.10 -13.56 -6.05
CA SER A 308 -6.88 -12.12 -6.16
C SER A 308 -7.09 -11.68 -7.60
N SER A 309 -7.79 -10.57 -7.81
CA SER A 309 -8.00 -10.06 -9.15
C SER A 309 -8.22 -8.56 -9.19
N ASP A 310 -7.95 -7.99 -10.33
CA ASP A 310 -8.31 -6.66 -10.72
C ASP A 310 -9.39 -6.71 -11.79
N CYS A 311 -10.63 -6.47 -11.41
CA CYS A 311 -11.71 -6.51 -12.40
C CYS A 311 -11.79 -5.24 -13.26
N GLU A 312 -11.02 -4.20 -12.93
CA GLU A 312 -10.92 -2.97 -13.73
C GLU A 312 -9.69 -2.99 -14.65
N ASP A 313 -8.84 -4.02 -14.54
CA ASP A 313 -7.62 -4.22 -15.33
C ASP A 313 -7.88 -4.93 -16.68
N MET A 314 -9.15 -5.05 -17.08
CA MET A 314 -9.52 -5.62 -18.35
C MET A 314 -9.43 -4.54 -19.43
N ILE A 315 -8.29 -4.48 -20.09
CA ILE A 315 -7.95 -3.47 -21.09
C ILE A 315 -8.18 -3.92 -22.54
N SER A 316 -8.80 -5.09 -22.73
CA SER A 316 -9.15 -5.59 -24.07
C SER A 316 -10.53 -6.24 -24.11
N PRO A 317 -11.23 -6.22 -25.28
CA PRO A 317 -12.49 -6.92 -25.46
C PRO A 317 -12.38 -8.41 -25.15
N GLU A 318 -11.28 -9.04 -25.53
CA GLU A 318 -11.03 -10.47 -25.32
C GLU A 318 -11.00 -10.80 -23.82
N GLU A 319 -10.42 -9.94 -22.99
CA GLU A 319 -10.40 -10.09 -21.54
C GLU A 319 -11.78 -9.87 -20.92
N LEU A 320 -12.56 -8.91 -21.43
CA LEU A 320 -13.95 -8.70 -21.01
C LEU A 320 -14.88 -9.87 -21.39
N ASP A 321 -14.62 -10.50 -22.54
CA ASP A 321 -15.38 -11.63 -23.03
C ASP A 321 -14.97 -12.96 -22.36
N GLN A 322 -13.80 -13.00 -21.69
CA GLN A 322 -13.43 -14.12 -20.83
C GLN A 322 -14.44 -14.26 -19.70
N ASN A 323 -15.21 -15.34 -19.71
CA ASN A 323 -16.26 -15.60 -18.73
C ASN A 323 -15.71 -15.93 -17.32
N THR A 324 -14.39 -15.92 -17.11
CA THR A 324 -13.74 -16.34 -15.87
C THR A 324 -14.21 -15.54 -14.66
N VAL A 325 -14.29 -14.21 -14.77
CA VAL A 325 -14.80 -13.36 -13.68
C VAL A 325 -16.27 -13.67 -13.38
N LYS A 326 -17.07 -13.93 -14.41
CA LYS A 326 -18.47 -14.34 -14.24
C LYS A 326 -18.55 -15.73 -13.60
N ALA A 327 -17.73 -16.67 -14.06
CA ALA A 327 -17.68 -18.03 -13.51
C ALA A 327 -17.26 -17.99 -12.02
N MET A 328 -16.23 -17.22 -11.64
CA MET A 328 -15.84 -17.03 -10.25
C MET A 328 -16.97 -16.48 -9.38
N ARG A 329 -17.74 -15.49 -9.87
CA ARG A 329 -18.89 -14.92 -9.13
C ARG A 329 -19.99 -15.95 -8.83
N HIS A 330 -20.13 -16.98 -9.65
CA HIS A 330 -21.15 -18.00 -9.50
C HIS A 330 -20.66 -19.23 -8.72
N LEU A 331 -19.43 -19.23 -8.21
CA LEU A 331 -18.95 -20.31 -7.34
C LEU A 331 -19.78 -20.37 -6.05
N PRO A 332 -20.11 -21.58 -5.57
CA PRO A 332 -20.95 -21.75 -4.39
C PRO A 332 -20.28 -21.13 -3.15
N GLU A 333 -21.05 -20.39 -2.36
CA GLU A 333 -20.57 -19.74 -1.12
C GLU A 333 -19.33 -18.84 -1.30
N MET A 334 -19.11 -18.25 -2.46
CA MET A 334 -18.03 -17.31 -2.70
C MET A 334 -18.10 -16.13 -1.73
N GLN A 335 -17.02 -15.90 -1.00
CA GLN A 335 -16.87 -14.74 -0.13
C GLN A 335 -16.00 -13.69 -0.83
N THR A 336 -16.62 -12.55 -1.16
CA THR A 336 -15.97 -11.47 -1.90
C THR A 336 -15.60 -10.31 -0.97
N TYR A 337 -14.38 -9.79 -1.11
CA TYR A 337 -13.84 -8.66 -0.37
C TYR A 337 -13.33 -7.59 -1.34
N HIS A 338 -13.43 -6.33 -0.95
CA HIS A 338 -12.96 -5.21 -1.78
C HIS A 338 -11.82 -4.46 -1.09
N LEU A 339 -10.70 -4.34 -1.78
CA LEU A 339 -9.58 -3.48 -1.40
C LEU A 339 -9.77 -2.11 -2.05
N THR A 340 -10.04 -1.09 -1.24
CA THR A 340 -10.34 0.27 -1.71
C THR A 340 -9.19 1.25 -1.53
N ASN A 341 -8.24 0.94 -0.64
CA ASN A 341 -7.12 1.83 -0.34
C ASN A 341 -6.06 1.71 -1.44
N ARG A 342 -6.04 2.66 -2.36
CA ARG A 342 -4.95 2.81 -3.33
C ARG A 342 -3.75 3.41 -2.63
N ILE A 343 -2.59 2.82 -2.81
CA ILE A 343 -1.37 3.26 -2.17
C ILE A 343 -0.38 3.82 -3.21
N ARG A 344 -0.36 3.30 -4.45
CA ARG A 344 0.64 3.66 -5.48
C ARG A 344 0.26 4.82 -6.38
N THR A 345 -0.97 4.95 -6.80
CA THR A 345 -1.41 5.94 -7.82
C THR A 345 -2.43 6.88 -7.24
N ASN A 346 -2.41 8.17 -7.59
CA ASN A 346 -3.50 9.04 -7.24
C ASN A 346 -4.77 8.68 -8.04
N ALA A 347 -5.94 9.06 -7.52
CA ALA A 347 -7.22 8.71 -8.13
C ALA A 347 -7.41 9.32 -9.52
N GLU A 348 -6.79 10.47 -9.77
CA GLU A 348 -6.82 11.19 -11.03
C GLU A 348 -6.08 10.44 -12.13
N LEU A 349 -4.79 10.12 -11.91
CA LEU A 349 -3.97 9.34 -12.85
C LEU A 349 -4.62 8.00 -13.17
N SER A 350 -5.09 7.29 -12.15
CA SER A 350 -5.73 6.00 -12.35
C SER A 350 -7.03 6.11 -13.17
N SER A 351 -7.84 7.14 -12.93
CA SER A 351 -9.06 7.39 -13.71
C SER A 351 -8.72 7.72 -15.18
N PHE A 352 -7.70 8.55 -15.40
CA PHE A 352 -7.25 8.88 -16.75
C PHE A 352 -6.72 7.66 -17.49
N ILE A 353 -5.85 6.86 -16.85
CA ILE A 353 -5.27 5.66 -17.44
C ILE A 353 -6.37 4.68 -17.85
N GLN A 354 -7.38 4.44 -17.01
CA GLN A 354 -8.52 3.59 -17.36
C GLN A 354 -9.30 4.13 -18.56
N ASN A 355 -9.62 5.43 -18.56
CA ASN A 355 -10.32 6.07 -19.66
C ASN A 355 -9.48 6.10 -20.96
N MET A 356 -8.16 6.18 -20.86
CA MET A 356 -7.25 6.06 -21.99
C MET A 356 -7.23 4.65 -22.56
N MET A 357 -7.26 3.60 -21.73
CA MET A 357 -7.30 2.21 -22.22
C MET A 357 -8.62 1.85 -22.86
N HIS A 358 -9.72 2.39 -22.35
CA HIS A 358 -11.07 2.19 -22.87
C HIS A 358 -11.83 3.51 -22.81
N LEU A 359 -11.98 4.18 -23.96
CA LEU A 359 -12.63 5.48 -24.03
C LEU A 359 -14.09 5.40 -23.55
N PRO A 360 -14.52 6.31 -22.66
CA PRO A 360 -15.87 6.30 -22.12
C PRO A 360 -16.91 6.58 -23.23
N LYS A 361 -18.07 5.92 -23.12
CA LYS A 361 -19.20 6.15 -24.04
C LYS A 361 -19.84 7.53 -23.86
N LEU A 362 -19.81 8.06 -22.64
CA LEU A 362 -20.31 9.38 -22.27
C LEU A 362 -19.12 10.25 -21.85
N ARG A 363 -19.11 11.49 -22.33
CA ARG A 363 -18.09 12.48 -21.91
C ARG A 363 -18.40 12.89 -20.48
N TYR A 364 -17.46 12.62 -19.57
CA TYR A 364 -17.48 13.17 -18.23
C TYR A 364 -16.45 14.31 -18.18
N THR A 365 -16.87 15.49 -17.81
CA THR A 365 -15.94 16.59 -17.53
C THR A 365 -15.19 16.26 -16.23
N ARG A 366 -13.97 15.79 -16.35
CA ARG A 366 -13.04 15.63 -15.23
C ARG A 366 -11.81 16.49 -15.52
N ASN A 367 -11.33 17.17 -14.50
CA ASN A 367 -10.09 17.92 -14.60
C ASN A 367 -8.92 16.97 -14.23
N TYR A 368 -7.90 16.93 -15.10
CA TYR A 368 -6.68 16.14 -14.94
C TYR A 368 -5.44 17.03 -14.92
N PRO A 369 -5.22 17.83 -13.85
CA PRO A 369 -4.16 18.86 -13.81
C PRO A 369 -2.73 18.28 -13.87
N HIS A 370 -2.54 17.01 -13.50
CA HIS A 370 -1.22 16.37 -13.49
C HIS A 370 -0.93 15.52 -14.76
N ILE A 371 -1.75 15.72 -15.80
CA ILE A 371 -1.59 14.99 -17.07
C ILE A 371 -1.40 15.96 -18.21
N THR A 372 -0.32 15.76 -18.95
CA THR A 372 0.03 16.59 -20.12
C THR A 372 0.14 15.72 -21.37
N VAL A 373 -0.47 16.16 -22.46
CA VAL A 373 -0.43 15.46 -23.75
C VAL A 373 0.15 16.40 -24.81
N PHE A 374 1.26 15.99 -25.42
CA PHE A 374 1.90 16.69 -26.52
C PHE A 374 1.79 15.93 -27.83
N TYR A 375 1.69 16.66 -28.93
CA TYR A 375 1.77 16.10 -30.27
C TYR A 375 3.13 16.42 -30.90
N ALA A 376 3.72 15.45 -31.57
CA ALA A 376 4.91 15.59 -32.39
C ALA A 376 4.63 15.12 -33.81
N ASN A 377 4.98 15.93 -34.80
CA ASN A 377 4.77 15.61 -36.22
C ASN A 377 5.71 14.50 -36.70
N ASP A 378 6.92 14.49 -36.17
CA ASP A 378 7.99 13.58 -36.59
C ASP A 378 8.85 13.09 -35.40
N GLU A 379 9.89 12.30 -35.73
CA GLU A 379 10.83 11.76 -34.74
C GLU A 379 11.64 12.85 -34.05
N ILE A 380 12.05 13.88 -34.77
CA ILE A 380 12.91 14.93 -34.22
C ILE A 380 12.16 15.77 -33.20
N GLU A 381 10.91 16.12 -33.50
CA GLU A 381 10.04 16.82 -32.55
C GLU A 381 9.76 15.95 -31.31
N ALA A 382 9.49 14.66 -31.50
CA ALA A 382 9.25 13.73 -30.39
C ALA A 382 10.49 13.61 -29.49
N GLU A 383 11.68 13.44 -30.07
CA GLU A 383 12.93 13.37 -29.30
C GLU A 383 13.20 14.66 -28.52
N ASN A 384 12.92 15.82 -29.12
CA ASN A 384 13.07 17.11 -28.44
C ASN A 384 12.15 17.22 -27.22
N LEU A 385 10.87 16.83 -27.37
CA LEU A 385 9.91 16.80 -26.24
C LEU A 385 10.34 15.82 -25.14
N LEU A 386 10.82 14.63 -25.50
CA LEU A 386 11.32 13.66 -24.55
C LEU A 386 12.60 14.13 -23.84
N CYS A 387 13.51 14.81 -24.57
CA CYS A 387 14.70 15.39 -23.96
C CYS A 387 14.36 16.52 -22.99
N ASP A 388 13.37 17.34 -23.32
CA ASP A 388 12.91 18.41 -22.43
C ASP A 388 12.23 17.84 -21.19
N ALA A 389 11.35 16.85 -21.33
CA ALA A 389 10.72 16.13 -20.23
C ALA A 389 11.77 15.55 -19.27
N ARG A 390 12.84 14.92 -19.79
CA ARG A 390 13.94 14.39 -18.95
C ARG A 390 14.67 15.49 -18.18
N ARG A 391 14.86 16.67 -18.77
CA ARG A 391 15.45 17.83 -18.08
C ARG A 391 14.57 18.34 -16.94
N GLN A 392 13.25 18.20 -17.09
CA GLN A 392 12.27 18.52 -16.06
C GLN A 392 12.13 17.44 -14.98
N GLY A 393 12.85 16.31 -15.10
CA GLY A 393 12.85 15.23 -14.12
C GLY A 393 11.92 14.06 -14.46
N TYR A 394 11.27 14.05 -15.62
CA TYR A 394 10.45 12.93 -16.06
C TYR A 394 11.32 11.72 -16.44
N PHE A 395 10.91 10.56 -15.97
CA PHE A 395 11.50 9.29 -16.38
C PHE A 395 10.92 8.81 -17.71
N TYR A 396 11.78 8.42 -18.64
CA TYR A 396 11.39 7.79 -19.91
C TYR A 396 11.82 6.33 -19.91
N PRO A 397 10.89 5.35 -19.95
CA PRO A 397 11.23 3.94 -19.88
C PRO A 397 11.84 3.46 -21.20
N GLN A 398 13.17 3.38 -21.29
CA GLN A 398 13.88 2.65 -22.34
C GLN A 398 14.00 1.16 -22.01
N ASP A 399 14.09 0.85 -20.70
CA ASP A 399 14.21 -0.48 -20.10
C ASP A 399 13.14 -0.72 -19.02
N GLU A 400 13.37 -1.69 -18.14
CA GLU A 400 12.44 -2.01 -17.03
C GLU A 400 12.26 -0.81 -16.09
N ILE A 401 11.02 -0.47 -15.77
CA ILE A 401 10.68 0.56 -14.80
C ILE A 401 11.00 0.05 -13.39
N PRO A 402 11.56 0.91 -12.49
CA PRO A 402 11.77 0.53 -11.10
C PRO A 402 10.46 0.17 -10.39
N ASP A 403 10.48 -0.90 -9.62
CA ASP A 403 9.30 -1.46 -8.95
C ASP A 403 8.69 -0.58 -7.85
N HIS A 404 9.43 0.39 -7.34
CA HIS A 404 8.96 1.35 -6.34
C HIS A 404 8.12 2.50 -6.92
N GLY A 405 7.85 2.46 -8.23
CA GLY A 405 7.09 3.50 -8.93
C GLY A 405 7.94 4.73 -9.24
N ILE A 406 7.39 5.60 -10.06
CA ILE A 406 8.06 6.79 -10.60
C ILE A 406 7.17 8.00 -10.34
N ASP A 407 7.74 9.09 -9.84
CA ASP A 407 6.96 10.30 -9.52
C ASP A 407 6.44 10.94 -10.81
N CYS A 408 7.31 11.20 -11.78
CA CYS A 408 6.96 11.81 -13.05
C CYS A 408 7.38 10.91 -14.21
N LEU A 409 6.42 10.46 -15.02
CA LEU A 409 6.64 9.56 -16.15
C LEU A 409 6.33 10.24 -17.47
N VAL A 410 7.20 10.06 -18.47
CA VAL A 410 6.89 10.40 -19.86
C VAL A 410 6.90 9.14 -20.72
N VAL A 411 5.87 8.96 -21.55
CA VAL A 411 5.77 7.84 -22.51
C VAL A 411 5.45 8.36 -23.91
N GLN A 412 5.92 7.64 -24.93
CA GLN A 412 5.65 7.95 -26.33
C GLN A 412 4.69 6.93 -26.93
N LEU A 413 3.64 7.43 -27.60
CA LEU A 413 2.77 6.65 -28.45
C LEU A 413 2.95 7.09 -29.91
N ASP A 414 3.10 6.14 -30.80
CA ASP A 414 3.26 6.37 -32.23
C ASP A 414 2.08 5.79 -33.04
N SER A 415 2.23 5.73 -34.36
CA SER A 415 1.21 5.21 -35.29
C SER A 415 0.87 3.72 -35.11
N ARG A 416 1.57 2.99 -34.24
CA ARG A 416 1.22 1.60 -33.91
C ARG A 416 -0.01 1.51 -33.03
N TYR A 417 -0.36 2.55 -32.27
CA TYR A 417 -1.51 2.58 -31.38
C TYR A 417 -2.72 3.14 -32.09
N TYR A 418 -3.89 2.55 -31.83
CA TYR A 418 -5.17 3.00 -32.40
C TYR A 418 -6.32 2.58 -31.49
N TYR A 419 -7.47 3.23 -31.60
CA TYR A 419 -8.69 2.78 -30.95
C TYR A 419 -9.52 1.92 -31.89
N ASP A 420 -9.97 0.75 -31.41
CA ASP A 420 -10.84 -0.14 -32.16
C ASP A 420 -12.32 0.35 -32.17
N GLU A 421 -13.22 -0.41 -32.83
CA GLU A 421 -14.65 -0.07 -32.91
C GLU A 421 -15.33 -0.04 -31.54
N GLN A 422 -14.82 -0.81 -30.57
CA GLN A 422 -15.31 -0.85 -29.20
C GLN A 422 -14.63 0.20 -28.30
N LYS A 423 -13.78 1.06 -28.87
CA LYS A 423 -13.05 2.15 -28.20
C LYS A 423 -11.96 1.68 -27.23
N PHE A 424 -11.41 0.48 -27.40
CA PHE A 424 -10.23 0.03 -26.69
C PHE A 424 -8.96 0.47 -27.40
N LEU A 425 -7.96 0.87 -26.63
CA LEU A 425 -6.61 1.15 -27.15
C LEU A 425 -5.95 -0.17 -27.60
N ARG A 426 -5.53 -0.24 -28.84
CA ARG A 426 -4.91 -1.41 -29.48
C ARG A 426 -3.53 -1.05 -30.04
N SER A 427 -2.75 -2.09 -30.34
CA SER A 427 -1.47 -1.94 -31.03
C SER A 427 -1.39 -2.90 -32.22
N THR A 428 -0.77 -2.45 -33.33
CA THR A 428 -0.55 -3.30 -34.51
C THR A 428 0.44 -4.45 -34.26
N LYS A 429 1.28 -4.39 -33.22
CA LYS A 429 2.12 -5.49 -32.78
C LYS A 429 1.39 -6.38 -31.80
N THR A 430 0.51 -7.20 -32.30
CA THR A 430 -0.21 -8.22 -31.52
C THR A 430 0.67 -9.46 -31.33
N LYS A 431 1.24 -9.63 -30.17
CA LYS A 431 1.55 -10.90 -29.55
C LYS A 431 0.43 -11.22 -28.56
N ARG A 432 0.25 -12.51 -28.12
CA ARG A 432 -0.74 -12.95 -27.13
C ARG A 432 -1.00 -11.89 -26.06
N SER A 433 -2.23 -11.77 -25.57
CA SER A 433 -2.75 -10.65 -24.75
C SER A 433 -1.79 -10.10 -23.69
N GLU A 434 -1.04 -10.96 -23.02
CA GLU A 434 -0.10 -10.61 -21.94
C GLU A 434 1.22 -9.97 -22.40
N GLN A 435 1.59 -10.14 -23.68
CA GLN A 435 2.82 -9.59 -24.26
C GLN A 435 2.55 -8.41 -25.21
N SER A 436 1.32 -7.93 -25.25
CA SER A 436 0.96 -6.81 -26.12
C SER A 436 1.65 -5.53 -25.66
N ASP A 437 1.99 -4.68 -26.62
CA ASP A 437 2.54 -3.36 -26.33
C ASP A 437 1.59 -2.53 -25.46
N VAL A 438 0.27 -2.75 -25.59
CA VAL A 438 -0.76 -2.07 -24.79
C VAL A 438 -0.70 -2.51 -23.32
N ARG A 439 -0.53 -3.82 -23.03
CA ARG A 439 -0.40 -4.32 -21.66
C ARG A 439 0.88 -3.80 -20.99
N LYS A 440 1.98 -3.73 -21.75
CA LYS A 440 3.22 -3.12 -21.26
C LYS A 440 3.04 -1.64 -20.94
N LEU A 441 2.40 -0.90 -21.86
CA LEU A 441 2.07 0.50 -21.65
C LEU A 441 1.21 0.68 -20.41
N PHE A 442 0.16 -0.11 -20.25
CA PHE A 442 -0.72 -0.06 -19.08
C PHE A 442 0.05 -0.28 -17.77
N HIS A 443 0.93 -1.28 -17.72
CA HIS A 443 1.78 -1.51 -16.55
C HIS A 443 2.73 -0.34 -16.28
N GLN A 444 3.32 0.25 -17.31
CA GLN A 444 4.17 1.43 -17.17
C GLN A 444 3.41 2.62 -16.60
N LEU A 445 2.23 2.93 -17.15
CA LEU A 445 1.39 4.03 -16.70
C LEU A 445 0.96 3.88 -15.24
N ASN A 446 0.61 2.68 -14.82
CA ASN A 446 0.21 2.39 -13.43
C ASN A 446 1.35 2.47 -12.41
N GLN A 447 2.61 2.67 -12.85
CA GLN A 447 3.74 2.95 -11.94
C GLN A 447 3.91 4.45 -11.65
N THR A 448 3.16 5.33 -12.31
CA THR A 448 3.23 6.78 -12.14
C THR A 448 2.52 7.22 -10.86
N LYS A 449 3.16 8.08 -10.06
CA LYS A 449 2.63 8.56 -8.78
C LYS A 449 2.05 9.97 -8.84
N GLU A 450 2.75 10.91 -9.47
CA GLU A 450 2.44 12.34 -9.42
C GLU A 450 2.05 12.90 -10.78
N GLU A 451 2.91 12.81 -11.78
CA GLU A 451 2.69 13.45 -13.08
C GLU A 451 2.91 12.50 -14.25
N LEU A 452 2.04 12.60 -15.26
CA LEU A 452 2.10 11.83 -16.49
C LEU A 452 2.17 12.73 -17.70
N MET A 453 3.18 12.51 -18.54
CA MET A 453 3.32 13.18 -19.83
C MET A 453 3.22 12.16 -20.96
N LEU A 454 2.37 12.43 -21.94
CA LEU A 454 2.20 11.63 -23.15
C LEU A 454 2.69 12.40 -24.35
N VAL A 455 3.61 11.82 -25.13
CA VAL A 455 4.09 12.35 -26.41
C VAL A 455 3.51 11.50 -27.52
N ILE A 456 2.62 12.08 -28.32
CA ILE A 456 1.93 11.39 -29.41
C ILE A 456 2.62 11.74 -30.71
N LYS A 457 3.32 10.77 -31.33
CA LYS A 457 4.08 10.96 -32.54
C LYS A 457 3.31 10.52 -33.78
N GLY A 458 2.98 11.49 -34.67
CA GLY A 458 2.38 11.21 -35.99
C GLY A 458 1.04 10.47 -35.94
N ASN A 459 0.27 10.64 -34.85
CA ASN A 459 -1.00 9.92 -34.63
C ASN A 459 -2.09 10.86 -34.11
N SER A 460 -2.66 11.62 -35.06
CA SER A 460 -3.67 12.63 -34.75
C SER A 460 -4.93 12.02 -34.13
N THR A 461 -5.34 10.83 -34.55
CA THR A 461 -6.55 10.16 -34.05
C THR A 461 -6.44 9.85 -32.55
N VAL A 462 -5.32 9.29 -32.10
CA VAL A 462 -5.09 9.02 -30.68
C VAL A 462 -4.94 10.33 -29.90
N TYR A 463 -4.25 11.32 -30.48
CA TYR A 463 -4.08 12.63 -29.86
C TYR A 463 -5.42 13.33 -29.60
N GLU A 464 -6.29 13.40 -30.61
CA GLU A 464 -7.63 13.99 -30.49
C GLU A 464 -8.47 13.27 -29.42
N ALA A 465 -8.44 11.94 -29.41
CA ALA A 465 -9.15 11.15 -28.40
C ALA A 465 -8.65 11.44 -26.97
N LEU A 466 -7.35 11.62 -26.78
CA LEU A 466 -6.78 11.96 -25.47
C LEU A 466 -7.06 13.40 -25.05
N LEU A 467 -7.04 14.35 -25.98
CA LEU A 467 -7.47 15.72 -25.72
C LEU A 467 -8.94 15.79 -25.31
N ASP A 468 -9.79 14.98 -25.95
CA ASP A 468 -11.20 14.88 -25.58
C ASP A 468 -11.41 14.36 -24.16
N LEU A 469 -10.48 13.56 -23.61
CA LEU A 469 -10.51 13.11 -22.20
C LEU A 469 -10.10 14.22 -21.23
N LEU A 470 -9.25 15.17 -21.66
CA LEU A 470 -8.74 16.25 -20.82
C LEU A 470 -9.70 17.46 -20.75
N GLN A 471 -10.67 17.53 -21.64
CA GLN A 471 -11.71 18.59 -21.69
C GLN A 471 -12.95 18.18 -20.87
#